data_aeff65ef6e66d39cd2650c310e719fa2
#
_entry.id   aeff65ef6e66d39cd2650c310e719fa2
#
_cell.length_a   1.000
_cell.length_b   1.000
_cell.length_c   1.000
_cell.angle_alpha   90.00
_cell.angle_beta   90.00
_cell.angle_gamma   90.00
#
_symmetry.space_group_name_H-M   'P 1'
#
loop_
_entity.id
_entity.type
_entity.pdbx_description
1 polymer ?
#
loop_
_entity_poly.entity_id
_entity_poly.type
_entity_poly.pdbx_seq_one_letter_code
_entity_poly.pdbx_strand_id
1 'polypeptide(L)'
;MGDAARNRAQILEARQTRRTTYVKCVPMLWDMDNCPAEAEMEQWTTLQGNTLHVRCRLTCHRTDTVYGDASENSQEIPAVYPISALNHLYYYQGDAPFTGGRADSVEVEELRFTEPKHFWGHYPSVPEKWMAFVDDNGWGMGVYSPSATAFLAGRYLPNRDGEALSDPTSYIAPLRQQRMTRNSVVEYEYYIILGTVQEIQTEVYRLRQWTTDNGR
;
A
#
# COMPACT_ATOMS: atom_id res chain seq x y z
N MET A 1 -12.37 1.68 -5.33
CA MET A 1 -12.30 0.80 -4.15
C MET A 1 -13.68 0.21 -3.91
N GLY A 2 -13.83 -1.07 -4.27
CA GLY A 2 -15.04 -1.84 -4.04
C GLY A 2 -15.01 -2.54 -2.68
N ASP A 3 -16.01 -3.39 -2.39
CA ASP A 3 -16.10 -4.23 -1.20
C ASP A 3 -15.71 -5.70 -1.49
N ALA A 4 -15.67 -6.52 -0.45
CA ALA A 4 -15.36 -7.95 -0.55
C ALA A 4 -16.41 -8.74 -1.37
N ALA A 5 -17.65 -8.25 -1.44
CA ALA A 5 -18.73 -8.82 -2.26
C ALA A 5 -18.67 -8.41 -3.74
N ARG A 6 -17.62 -7.66 -4.15
CA ARG A 6 -17.36 -7.16 -5.52
C ARG A 6 -18.29 -6.04 -5.99
N ASN A 7 -18.96 -5.35 -5.08
CA ASN A 7 -19.67 -4.13 -5.44
C ASN A 7 -18.66 -3.00 -5.71
N ARG A 8 -18.98 -2.17 -6.70
CA ARG A 8 -18.08 -1.12 -7.18
C ARG A 8 -18.29 0.17 -6.41
N ALA A 9 -17.19 0.91 -6.14
CA ALA A 9 -17.27 2.27 -5.69
C ALA A 9 -18.00 3.16 -6.71
N GLN A 10 -18.75 4.14 -6.23
CA GLN A 10 -19.37 5.16 -7.08
C GLN A 10 -18.30 6.16 -7.54
N ILE A 11 -18.02 6.20 -8.82
CA ILE A 11 -17.14 7.21 -9.40
C ILE A 11 -17.92 8.53 -9.55
N LEU A 12 -17.41 9.58 -8.91
CA LEU A 12 -17.96 10.94 -8.98
C LEU A 12 -17.29 11.74 -10.09
N GLU A 13 -15.99 11.55 -10.26
CA GLU A 13 -15.21 12.22 -11.29
C GLU A 13 -14.01 11.37 -11.71
N ALA A 14 -13.65 11.41 -12.98
CA ALA A 14 -12.43 10.81 -13.51
C ALA A 14 -11.85 11.69 -14.62
N ARG A 15 -10.53 11.91 -14.58
CA ARG A 15 -9.78 12.64 -15.61
C ARG A 15 -8.51 11.87 -15.92
N GLN A 16 -8.10 11.90 -17.18
CA GLN A 16 -6.88 11.21 -17.63
C GLN A 16 -6.09 12.08 -18.62
N THR A 17 -4.79 12.05 -18.47
CA THR A 17 -3.83 12.53 -19.46
C THR A 17 -2.89 11.39 -19.85
N ARG A 18 -1.88 11.66 -20.67
CA ARG A 18 -0.88 10.65 -21.05
C ARG A 18 -0.13 10.04 -19.84
N ARG A 19 0.09 10.83 -18.78
CA ARG A 19 0.93 10.42 -17.64
C ARG A 19 0.24 10.53 -16.28
N THR A 20 -0.95 11.08 -16.24
CA THR A 20 -1.67 11.32 -14.98
C THR A 20 -3.09 10.80 -15.07
N THR A 21 -3.57 10.24 -13.96
CA THR A 21 -4.98 9.97 -13.75
C THR A 21 -5.43 10.66 -12.46
N TYR A 22 -6.66 11.14 -12.46
CA TYR A 22 -7.37 11.59 -11.28
C TYR A 22 -8.69 10.87 -11.19
N VAL A 23 -9.01 10.37 -10.00
CA VAL A 23 -10.30 9.74 -9.72
C VAL A 23 -10.81 10.27 -8.39
N LYS A 24 -12.09 10.65 -8.37
CA LYS A 24 -12.86 10.91 -7.16
C LYS A 24 -14.00 9.90 -7.06
N CYS A 25 -14.15 9.28 -5.90
CA CYS A 25 -15.19 8.27 -5.69
C CYS A 25 -15.72 8.29 -4.26
N VAL A 26 -16.91 7.70 -4.07
CA VAL A 26 -17.38 7.23 -2.77
C VAL A 26 -16.91 5.77 -2.63
N PRO A 27 -15.98 5.46 -1.71
CA PRO A 27 -15.53 4.08 -1.52
C PRO A 27 -16.62 3.23 -0.88
N MET A 28 -16.49 1.90 -1.00
CA MET A 28 -17.35 0.96 -0.29
C MET A 28 -16.67 0.54 1.02
N LEU A 29 -17.44 0.24 2.05
CA LEU A 29 -16.96 -0.41 3.26
C LEU A 29 -16.59 -1.87 2.92
N TRP A 30 -15.34 -2.26 3.22
CA TRP A 30 -14.77 -3.51 2.72
C TRP A 30 -15.52 -4.78 3.16
N ASP A 31 -15.91 -4.83 4.40
CA ASP A 31 -16.54 -5.98 5.07
C ASP A 31 -18.07 -5.93 5.08
N MET A 32 -18.67 -4.90 4.43
CA MET A 32 -20.11 -4.70 4.37
C MET A 32 -20.59 -4.80 2.93
N ASP A 33 -21.51 -5.74 2.66
CA ASP A 33 -22.08 -5.92 1.32
C ASP A 33 -22.84 -4.66 0.87
N ASN A 34 -22.41 -4.12 -0.26
CA ASN A 34 -23.02 -2.97 -0.96
C ASN A 34 -23.28 -1.74 -0.06
N CYS A 35 -22.39 -1.47 0.88
CA CYS A 35 -22.48 -0.35 1.80
C CYS A 35 -21.48 0.75 1.43
N PRO A 36 -21.90 1.91 0.89
CA PRO A 36 -21.01 3.04 0.66
C PRO A 36 -20.48 3.62 1.97
N ALA A 37 -19.20 3.99 1.97
CA ALA A 37 -18.64 4.71 3.10
C ALA A 37 -19.18 6.15 3.17
N GLU A 38 -19.30 6.69 4.38
CA GLU A 38 -19.55 8.11 4.59
C GLU A 38 -18.26 8.92 4.37
N ALA A 39 -17.71 8.83 3.16
CA ALA A 39 -16.46 9.47 2.79
C ALA A 39 -16.34 9.67 1.27
N GLU A 40 -15.52 10.62 0.87
CA GLU A 40 -15.05 10.80 -0.50
C GLU A 40 -13.56 10.55 -0.57
N MET A 41 -13.13 9.79 -1.59
CA MET A 41 -11.74 9.49 -1.86
C MET A 41 -11.31 10.14 -3.17
N GLU A 42 -10.25 10.91 -3.13
CA GLU A 42 -9.58 11.48 -4.30
C GLU A 42 -8.20 10.84 -4.45
N GLN A 43 -7.86 10.45 -5.67
CA GLN A 43 -6.55 9.89 -5.99
C GLN A 43 -5.98 10.53 -7.25
N TRP A 44 -4.77 11.01 -7.14
CA TRP A 44 -3.93 11.48 -8.24
C TRP A 44 -2.78 10.51 -8.44
N THR A 45 -2.67 9.94 -9.63
CA THR A 45 -1.58 9.03 -9.99
C THR A 45 -0.78 9.63 -11.14
N THR A 46 0.53 9.72 -10.98
CA THR A 46 1.44 10.27 -11.99
C THR A 46 2.53 9.26 -12.31
N LEU A 47 2.69 8.93 -13.60
CA LEU A 47 3.75 8.05 -14.08
C LEU A 47 5.03 8.85 -14.37
N GLN A 48 6.14 8.43 -13.76
CA GLN A 48 7.49 9.00 -13.92
C GLN A 48 8.51 7.88 -14.13
N GLY A 49 8.86 7.59 -15.38
CA GLY A 49 9.72 6.44 -15.68
C GLY A 49 9.07 5.11 -15.28
N ASN A 50 9.72 4.38 -14.38
CA ASN A 50 9.24 3.13 -13.78
C ASN A 50 8.53 3.33 -12.43
N THR A 51 8.22 4.58 -12.06
CA THR A 51 7.64 4.96 -10.78
C THR A 51 6.25 5.56 -10.96
N LEU A 52 5.28 5.07 -10.20
CA LEU A 52 3.99 5.71 -10.00
C LEU A 52 4.02 6.51 -8.69
N HIS A 53 3.88 7.82 -8.77
CA HIS A 53 3.60 8.67 -7.62
C HIS A 53 2.09 8.76 -7.42
N VAL A 54 1.60 8.33 -6.27
CA VAL A 54 0.18 8.33 -5.91
C VAL A 54 -0.03 9.25 -4.72
N ARG A 55 -0.90 10.23 -4.88
CA ARG A 55 -1.38 11.08 -3.79
C ARG A 55 -2.86 10.81 -3.56
N CYS A 56 -3.24 10.74 -2.31
CA CYS A 56 -4.61 10.46 -1.90
C CYS A 56 -5.11 11.51 -0.91
N ARG A 57 -6.40 11.80 -1.00
CA ARG A 57 -7.14 12.59 0.00
C ARG A 57 -8.45 11.87 0.31
N LEU A 58 -8.64 11.52 1.58
CA LEU A 58 -9.89 10.99 2.09
C LEU A 58 -10.58 12.07 2.92
N THR A 59 -11.80 12.45 2.55
CA THR A 59 -12.64 13.38 3.30
C THR A 59 -13.76 12.58 3.97
N CYS A 60 -13.81 12.59 5.31
CA CYS A 60 -14.78 11.84 6.08
C CYS A 60 -16.03 12.70 6.36
N HIS A 61 -17.20 12.13 6.08
CA HIS A 61 -18.52 12.76 6.32
C HIS A 61 -19.31 12.01 7.40
N ARG A 62 -18.64 11.21 8.22
CA ARG A 62 -19.25 10.33 9.23
C ARG A 62 -20.33 11.06 10.02
N THR A 63 -21.45 10.37 10.23
CA THR A 63 -22.59 10.87 11.01
C THR A 63 -22.53 10.43 12.46
N ASP A 64 -21.79 9.36 12.77
CA ASP A 64 -21.55 8.90 14.13
C ASP A 64 -20.51 9.74 14.89
N THR A 65 -20.36 9.47 16.18
CA THR A 65 -19.41 10.14 17.09
C THR A 65 -18.50 9.16 17.82
N VAL A 66 -18.55 7.86 17.48
CA VAL A 66 -17.72 6.83 18.11
C VAL A 66 -16.52 6.56 17.20
N TYR A 67 -15.34 7.00 17.61
CA TYR A 67 -14.15 6.98 16.74
C TYR A 67 -13.03 6.02 17.18
N GLY A 68 -13.16 5.34 18.28
CA GLY A 68 -12.06 4.53 18.83
C GLY A 68 -10.81 5.35 19.21
N ASP A 69 -9.80 4.70 19.76
CA ASP A 69 -8.52 5.33 20.07
C ASP A 69 -7.64 5.39 18.80
N ALA A 70 -6.95 6.53 18.58
CA ALA A 70 -6.04 6.68 17.46
C ALA A 70 -4.84 5.73 17.51
N SER A 71 -4.36 5.38 18.71
CA SER A 71 -3.25 4.46 18.91
C SER A 71 -3.61 3.01 18.54
N GLU A 72 -4.88 2.67 18.56
CA GLU A 72 -5.40 1.35 18.18
C GLU A 72 -5.83 1.29 16.70
N ASN A 73 -5.88 2.42 16.01
CA ASN A 73 -6.36 2.54 14.64
C ASN A 73 -5.19 2.69 13.64
N SER A 74 -4.41 1.64 13.48
CA SER A 74 -3.47 1.55 12.36
C SER A 74 -4.25 1.37 11.06
N GLN A 75 -4.15 2.34 10.15
CA GLN A 75 -4.77 2.30 8.84
C GLN A 75 -3.75 1.84 7.80
N GLU A 76 -4.18 0.95 6.92
CA GLU A 76 -3.43 0.54 5.74
C GLU A 76 -3.52 1.65 4.68
N ILE A 77 -2.47 2.43 4.54
CA ILE A 77 -2.46 3.64 3.70
C ILE A 77 -1.17 3.65 2.84
N PRO A 78 -1.17 2.96 1.69
CA PRO A 78 -2.23 2.16 1.04
C PRO A 78 -2.22 0.68 1.42
N ALA A 79 -3.16 -0.10 0.85
CA ALA A 79 -3.06 -1.54 0.65
C ALA A 79 -2.71 -1.80 -0.82
N VAL A 80 -1.57 -2.43 -1.10
CA VAL A 80 -1.10 -2.75 -2.45
C VAL A 80 -1.03 -4.26 -2.62
N TYR A 81 -1.62 -4.76 -3.70
CA TYR A 81 -1.72 -6.18 -4.01
C TYR A 81 -0.92 -6.52 -5.27
N PRO A 82 0.37 -6.86 -5.17
CA PRO A 82 1.12 -7.41 -6.28
C PRO A 82 0.59 -8.79 -6.69
N ILE A 83 0.86 -9.21 -7.93
CA ILE A 83 0.54 -10.57 -8.38
C ILE A 83 1.36 -11.60 -7.59
N SER A 84 0.84 -12.81 -7.41
CA SER A 84 1.47 -13.86 -6.60
C SER A 84 2.81 -14.38 -7.15
N ALA A 85 3.10 -14.13 -8.42
CA ALA A 85 4.40 -14.42 -9.02
C ALA A 85 5.55 -13.60 -8.41
N LEU A 86 5.23 -12.43 -7.83
CA LEU A 86 6.17 -11.65 -7.03
C LEU A 86 6.08 -12.17 -5.58
N ASN A 87 6.96 -13.11 -5.22
CA ASN A 87 6.82 -13.96 -4.06
C ASN A 87 7.95 -13.84 -3.01
N HIS A 88 9.02 -13.12 -3.33
CA HIS A 88 10.14 -12.87 -2.42
C HIS A 88 10.08 -11.46 -1.86
N LEU A 89 9.90 -11.34 -0.53
CA LEU A 89 9.85 -10.06 0.18
C LEU A 89 11.26 -9.55 0.48
N TYR A 90 11.50 -8.27 0.20
CA TYR A 90 12.74 -7.56 0.50
C TYR A 90 12.47 -6.23 1.18
N TYR A 91 13.32 -5.88 2.14
CA TYR A 91 13.46 -4.52 2.67
C TYR A 91 14.81 -4.35 3.37
N TYR A 92 15.22 -3.12 3.64
CA TYR A 92 16.44 -2.82 4.39
C TYR A 92 16.22 -3.04 5.90
N GLN A 93 17.09 -3.85 6.54
CA GLN A 93 16.99 -4.24 7.94
C GLN A 93 18.13 -3.68 8.82
N GLY A 94 19.08 -2.98 8.22
CA GLY A 94 20.25 -2.46 8.95
C GLY A 94 19.95 -1.23 9.81
N ASP A 95 20.92 -0.87 10.64
CA ASP A 95 20.83 0.24 11.59
C ASP A 95 21.20 1.61 11.01
N ALA A 96 21.72 1.65 9.77
CA ALA A 96 22.15 2.87 9.09
C ALA A 96 21.31 3.08 7.80
N PRO A 97 20.04 3.52 7.91
CA PRO A 97 19.17 3.66 6.75
C PRO A 97 19.68 4.74 5.78
N PHE A 98 19.46 4.51 4.48
CA PHE A 98 19.83 5.42 3.39
C PHE A 98 21.33 5.69 3.25
N THR A 99 22.16 4.74 3.65
CA THR A 99 23.63 4.83 3.51
C THR A 99 24.19 3.90 2.43
N GLY A 100 23.33 3.26 1.65
CA GLY A 100 23.72 2.32 0.58
C GLY A 100 23.85 0.87 1.06
N GLY A 101 23.41 0.55 2.27
CA GLY A 101 23.31 -0.82 2.76
C GLY A 101 22.36 -1.65 1.92
N ARG A 102 22.66 -2.94 1.77
CA ARG A 102 21.86 -3.87 0.95
C ARG A 102 20.53 -4.18 1.65
N ALA A 103 19.47 -4.26 0.89
CA ALA A 103 18.22 -4.87 1.34
C ALA A 103 18.32 -6.39 1.32
N ASP A 104 17.75 -7.04 2.33
CA ASP A 104 17.79 -8.49 2.48
C ASP A 104 16.40 -9.09 2.24
N SER A 105 16.39 -10.35 1.78
CA SER A 105 15.15 -11.12 1.69
C SER A 105 14.66 -11.51 3.07
N VAL A 106 13.35 -11.54 3.22
CA VAL A 106 12.68 -11.92 4.46
C VAL A 106 11.70 -13.05 4.15
N GLU A 107 11.79 -14.10 4.93
CA GLU A 107 10.76 -15.12 4.92
C GLU A 107 9.48 -14.54 5.52
N VAL A 108 8.40 -14.57 4.76
CA VAL A 108 7.08 -14.19 5.27
C VAL A 108 6.57 -15.36 6.10
N GLU A 109 6.47 -15.17 7.42
CA GLU A 109 5.98 -16.19 8.32
C GLU A 109 4.55 -16.63 7.94
N GLU A 110 4.31 -17.94 7.96
CA GLU A 110 2.99 -18.49 7.79
C GLU A 110 2.14 -18.16 9.03
N LEU A 111 1.28 -17.17 8.94
CA LEU A 111 0.23 -16.98 9.92
C LEU A 111 -0.88 -18.00 9.63
N ARG A 112 -0.97 -18.99 10.50
CA ARG A 112 -2.01 -20.01 10.43
C ARG A 112 -3.35 -19.44 10.90
N PHE A 113 -4.02 -18.71 10.01
CA PHE A 113 -5.46 -18.56 10.14
C PHE A 113 -6.14 -19.78 9.51
N THR A 114 -7.26 -20.16 10.07
CA THR A 114 -8.11 -21.22 9.52
C THR A 114 -8.51 -20.86 8.10
N GLU A 115 -8.16 -21.70 7.14
CA GLU A 115 -8.51 -21.67 5.71
C GLU A 115 -9.25 -20.40 5.18
N PRO A 116 -8.74 -19.76 4.14
CA PRO A 116 -7.54 -20.09 3.36
C PRO A 116 -6.24 -19.66 4.05
N LYS A 117 -5.11 -20.28 3.65
CA LYS A 117 -3.78 -19.97 4.21
C LYS A 117 -3.40 -18.54 3.88
N HIS A 118 -3.25 -17.73 4.91
CA HIS A 118 -2.70 -16.39 4.81
C HIS A 118 -1.29 -16.36 5.41
N PHE A 119 -0.38 -15.68 4.73
CA PHE A 119 0.96 -15.40 5.22
C PHE A 119 1.03 -13.90 5.49
N TRP A 120 1.10 -13.50 6.75
CA TRP A 120 1.13 -12.10 7.14
C TRP A 120 2.25 -11.85 8.13
N GLY A 121 3.01 -10.80 7.90
CA GLY A 121 3.95 -10.28 8.86
C GLY A 121 3.61 -8.83 9.24
N HIS A 122 3.70 -8.51 10.52
CA HIS A 122 3.69 -7.13 11.00
C HIS A 122 5.14 -6.70 11.25
N TYR A 123 5.56 -5.64 10.57
CA TYR A 123 6.91 -5.10 10.59
C TYR A 123 6.88 -3.71 11.25
N PRO A 124 7.10 -3.64 12.59
CA PRO A 124 6.99 -2.39 13.34
C PRO A 124 8.12 -1.41 13.02
N SER A 125 9.22 -1.91 12.47
CA SER A 125 10.36 -1.10 12.05
C SER A 125 10.79 -1.47 10.64
N VAL A 126 10.59 -0.52 9.72
CA VAL A 126 11.10 -0.56 8.35
C VAL A 126 11.90 0.71 8.13
N PRO A 127 13.23 0.69 8.37
CA PRO A 127 14.03 1.90 8.51
C PRO A 127 13.98 2.82 7.28
N GLU A 128 13.96 2.26 6.07
CA GLU A 128 13.92 3.03 4.82
C GLU A 128 12.51 3.26 4.28
N LYS A 129 11.47 2.87 5.02
CA LYS A 129 10.06 3.12 4.69
C LYS A 129 9.59 2.53 3.35
N TRP A 130 10.20 1.44 2.91
CA TRP A 130 9.79 0.70 1.71
C TRP A 130 9.93 -0.80 1.89
N MET A 131 9.12 -1.54 1.15
CA MET A 131 9.20 -2.98 0.96
C MET A 131 8.98 -3.32 -0.50
N ALA A 132 9.51 -4.44 -0.96
CA ALA A 132 9.30 -4.94 -2.31
C ALA A 132 8.99 -6.43 -2.33
N PHE A 133 8.09 -6.84 -3.22
CA PHE A 133 7.98 -8.22 -3.67
C PHE A 133 8.56 -8.35 -5.06
N VAL A 134 9.42 -9.34 -5.23
CA VAL A 134 10.07 -9.65 -6.51
C VAL A 134 9.88 -11.13 -6.88
N ASP A 135 10.08 -11.46 -8.15
CA ASP A 135 10.09 -12.82 -8.67
C ASP A 135 11.44 -13.53 -8.42
N ASP A 136 11.57 -14.76 -8.91
CA ASP A 136 12.80 -15.57 -8.79
C ASP A 136 14.02 -14.96 -9.52
N ASN A 137 13.80 -13.99 -10.42
CA ASN A 137 14.86 -13.25 -11.10
C ASN A 137 15.25 -11.97 -10.36
N GLY A 138 14.60 -11.65 -9.23
CA GLY A 138 14.85 -10.47 -8.44
C GLY A 138 14.23 -9.19 -9.01
N TRP A 139 13.28 -9.29 -9.95
CA TRP A 139 12.54 -8.15 -10.50
C TRP A 139 11.10 -8.10 -9.96
N GLY A 140 10.58 -6.92 -9.68
CA GLY A 140 9.24 -6.82 -9.17
C GLY A 140 8.76 -5.41 -8.86
N MET A 141 8.06 -5.28 -7.73
CA MET A 141 7.35 -4.07 -7.33
C MET A 141 7.73 -3.68 -5.90
N GLY A 142 8.22 -2.46 -5.72
CA GLY A 142 8.41 -1.82 -4.42
C GLY A 142 7.29 -0.84 -4.09
N VAL A 143 6.99 -0.72 -2.80
CA VAL A 143 6.10 0.29 -2.24
C VAL A 143 6.89 1.12 -1.25
N TYR A 144 7.06 2.40 -1.54
CA TYR A 144 7.68 3.39 -0.65
C TYR A 144 6.62 4.35 -0.13
N SER A 145 6.54 4.51 1.19
CA SER A 145 5.61 5.44 1.85
C SER A 145 6.37 6.23 2.92
N PRO A 146 6.75 7.49 2.65
CA PRO A 146 7.56 8.30 3.58
C PRO A 146 6.94 8.46 4.97
N SER A 147 5.62 8.50 5.04
CA SER A 147 4.85 8.70 6.28
C SER A 147 4.52 7.41 7.03
N ALA A 148 4.90 6.24 6.52
CA ALA A 148 4.63 4.97 7.18
C ALA A 148 5.33 4.87 8.54
N THR A 149 4.61 4.36 9.54
CA THR A 149 5.15 4.07 10.88
C THR A 149 5.53 2.60 11.05
N ALA A 150 4.84 1.72 10.31
CA ALA A 150 5.05 0.28 10.27
C ALA A 150 4.57 -0.26 8.92
N PHE A 151 4.72 -1.55 8.69
CA PHE A 151 4.19 -2.23 7.51
C PHE A 151 3.50 -3.53 7.88
N LEU A 152 2.49 -3.90 7.11
CA LEU A 152 2.07 -5.28 6.93
C LEU A 152 2.59 -5.78 5.58
N ALA A 153 3.05 -7.00 5.52
CA ALA A 153 3.35 -7.67 4.25
C ALA A 153 3.00 -9.15 4.37
N GLY A 154 2.60 -9.74 3.25
CA GLY A 154 2.19 -11.12 3.26
C GLY A 154 1.82 -11.66 1.90
N ARG A 155 1.28 -12.87 1.90
CA ARG A 155 0.81 -13.55 0.70
C ARG A 155 -0.55 -14.16 0.98
N TYR A 156 -1.50 -13.92 0.11
CA TYR A 156 -2.79 -14.58 0.10
C TYR A 156 -2.79 -15.68 -0.97
N LEU A 157 -2.76 -16.91 -0.51
CA LEU A 157 -2.71 -18.09 -1.38
C LEU A 157 -3.95 -18.94 -1.10
N PRO A 158 -5.12 -18.62 -1.69
CA PRO A 158 -6.29 -19.47 -1.54
C PRO A 158 -6.01 -20.83 -2.15
N ASN A 159 -6.52 -21.90 -1.50
CA ASN A 159 -6.43 -23.28 -1.99
C ASN A 159 -7.28 -23.42 -3.25
N ARG A 160 -6.78 -22.89 -4.36
CA ARG A 160 -7.42 -23.06 -5.67
C ARG A 160 -6.34 -23.45 -6.66
N ASP A 161 -6.68 -24.43 -7.51
CA ASP A 161 -5.92 -24.77 -8.72
C ASP A 161 -6.00 -23.62 -9.77
N GLY A 162 -6.03 -22.38 -9.27
CA GLY A 162 -6.18 -21.19 -10.08
C GLY A 162 -4.88 -20.76 -10.72
N GLU A 163 -5.00 -20.12 -11.86
CA GLU A 163 -3.87 -19.52 -12.55
C GLU A 163 -3.22 -18.45 -11.69
N ALA A 164 -1.89 -18.35 -11.70
CA ALA A 164 -1.07 -17.45 -10.88
C ALA A 164 -1.42 -15.95 -10.99
N LEU A 165 -2.25 -15.58 -11.94
CA LEU A 165 -2.68 -14.20 -12.20
C LEU A 165 -4.12 -13.89 -11.73
N SER A 166 -4.89 -14.88 -11.25
CA SER A 166 -6.33 -14.70 -11.00
C SER A 166 -6.70 -14.39 -9.56
N ASP A 167 -6.31 -15.23 -8.60
CA ASP A 167 -6.75 -15.11 -7.20
C ASP A 167 -5.60 -14.89 -6.20
N PRO A 168 -4.46 -15.63 -6.26
CA PRO A 168 -3.38 -15.45 -5.31
C PRO A 168 -2.73 -14.08 -5.47
N THR A 169 -2.45 -13.42 -4.35
CA THR A 169 -1.76 -12.14 -4.34
C THR A 169 -0.64 -12.11 -3.31
N SER A 170 0.40 -11.32 -3.58
CA SER A 170 1.24 -10.77 -2.54
C SER A 170 0.62 -9.48 -2.01
N TYR A 171 1.10 -8.96 -0.88
CA TYR A 171 0.49 -7.85 -0.18
C TYR A 171 1.52 -6.99 0.53
N ILE A 172 1.45 -5.70 0.34
CA ILE A 172 2.25 -4.71 1.07
C ILE A 172 1.32 -3.58 1.51
N ALA A 173 1.27 -3.30 2.81
CA ALA A 173 0.53 -2.17 3.35
C ALA A 173 1.38 -1.35 4.31
N PRO A 174 1.86 -0.17 3.89
CA PRO A 174 2.32 0.85 4.82
C PRO A 174 1.22 1.21 5.82
N LEU A 175 1.58 1.24 7.09
CA LEU A 175 0.67 1.58 8.18
C LEU A 175 0.91 3.00 8.68
N ARG A 176 -0.18 3.69 9.02
CA ARG A 176 -0.14 4.93 9.78
C ARG A 176 -1.27 4.94 10.81
N GLN A 177 -0.97 5.36 12.03
CA GLN A 177 -2.00 5.62 13.03
C GLN A 177 -2.80 6.84 12.62
N GLN A 178 -4.08 6.63 12.35
CA GLN A 178 -4.96 7.67 11.85
C GLN A 178 -6.38 7.48 12.38
N ARG A 179 -6.87 8.47 13.11
CA ARG A 179 -8.25 8.51 13.56
C ARG A 179 -9.13 9.15 12.48
N MET A 180 -10.15 8.42 12.04
CA MET A 180 -11.11 8.87 11.04
C MET A 180 -12.33 9.46 11.75
N THR A 181 -12.31 10.76 12.00
CA THR A 181 -13.41 11.48 12.68
C THR A 181 -14.31 12.19 11.67
N ARG A 182 -15.46 12.69 12.13
CA ARG A 182 -16.32 13.56 11.32
C ARG A 182 -15.52 14.78 10.83
N ASN A 183 -15.65 15.09 9.55
CA ASN A 183 -14.97 16.19 8.86
C ASN A 183 -13.43 16.09 8.85
N SER A 184 -12.84 14.95 9.22
CA SER A 184 -11.41 14.78 9.05
C SER A 184 -11.05 14.66 7.57
N VAL A 185 -9.93 15.28 7.20
CA VAL A 185 -9.29 15.15 5.91
C VAL A 185 -7.96 14.45 6.12
N VAL A 186 -7.79 13.30 5.50
CA VAL A 186 -6.57 12.50 5.59
C VAL A 186 -5.87 12.53 4.25
N GLU A 187 -4.68 13.11 4.23
CA GLU A 187 -3.83 13.16 3.05
C GLU A 187 -2.62 12.26 3.25
N TYR A 188 -2.25 11.54 2.18
CA TYR A 188 -1.07 10.70 2.16
C TYR A 188 -0.56 10.53 0.73
N GLU A 189 0.69 10.15 0.62
CA GLU A 189 1.32 9.81 -0.65
C GLU A 189 2.18 8.55 -0.51
N TYR A 190 2.32 7.87 -1.61
CA TYR A 190 3.20 6.72 -1.73
C TYR A 190 3.67 6.56 -3.18
N TYR A 191 4.67 5.70 -3.34
CA TYR A 191 5.27 5.42 -4.62
C TYR A 191 5.24 3.91 -4.88
N ILE A 192 4.84 3.52 -6.09
CA ILE A 192 4.99 2.16 -6.60
C ILE A 192 6.13 2.21 -7.59
N ILE A 193 7.17 1.39 -7.38
CA ILE A 193 8.41 1.40 -8.15
C ILE A 193 8.60 0.01 -8.74
N LEU A 194 8.79 -0.07 -10.06
CA LEU A 194 9.06 -1.32 -10.76
C LEU A 194 10.56 -1.43 -11.06
N GLY A 195 11.13 -2.61 -10.82
CA GLY A 195 12.54 -2.87 -11.09
C GLY A 195 13.11 -4.03 -10.28
N THR A 196 14.42 -4.19 -10.34
CA THR A 196 15.16 -5.03 -9.41
C THR A 196 15.17 -4.42 -8.02
N VAL A 197 15.46 -5.22 -6.99
CA VAL A 197 15.57 -4.71 -5.59
C VAL A 197 16.52 -3.51 -5.50
N GLN A 198 17.65 -3.56 -6.22
CA GLN A 198 18.63 -2.47 -6.21
C GLN A 198 18.13 -1.21 -6.93
N GLU A 199 17.41 -1.35 -8.05
CA GLU A 199 16.81 -0.22 -8.75
C GLU A 199 15.71 0.43 -7.91
N ILE A 200 14.88 -0.38 -7.24
CA ILE A 200 13.85 0.10 -6.31
C ILE A 200 14.50 0.90 -5.17
N GLN A 201 15.51 0.36 -4.51
CA GLN A 201 16.21 1.04 -3.43
C GLN A 201 16.87 2.35 -3.89
N THR A 202 17.50 2.34 -5.06
CA THR A 202 18.11 3.53 -5.66
C THR A 202 17.08 4.63 -5.89
N GLU A 203 15.92 4.26 -6.44
CA GLU A 203 14.83 5.21 -6.69
C GLU A 203 14.23 5.75 -5.39
N VAL A 204 14.09 4.92 -4.35
CA VAL A 204 13.67 5.36 -3.00
C VAL A 204 14.64 6.43 -2.46
N TYR A 205 15.94 6.25 -2.62
CA TYR A 205 16.94 7.23 -2.17
C TYR A 205 16.81 8.55 -2.93
N ARG A 206 16.60 8.49 -4.25
CA ARG A 206 16.36 9.67 -5.07
C ARG A 206 15.09 10.42 -4.64
N LEU A 207 14.00 9.70 -4.41
CA LEU A 207 12.73 10.28 -3.97
C LEU A 207 12.84 10.94 -2.59
N ARG A 208 13.55 10.32 -1.66
CA ARG A 208 13.81 10.89 -0.34
C ARG A 208 14.59 12.20 -0.42
N GLN A 209 15.68 12.25 -1.19
CA GLN A 209 16.45 13.47 -1.38
C GLN A 209 15.57 14.60 -1.92
N TRP A 210 14.75 14.29 -2.93
CA TRP A 210 13.84 15.26 -3.52
C TRP A 210 12.82 15.83 -2.51
N THR A 211 12.27 14.99 -1.62
CA THR A 211 11.34 15.44 -0.56
C THR A 211 12.04 16.30 0.47
N THR A 212 13.27 15.97 0.85
CA THR A 212 14.07 16.76 1.81
C THR A 212 14.41 18.15 1.24
N ASP A 213 14.84 18.21 -0.03
CA ASP A 213 15.27 19.45 -0.68
C ASP A 213 14.10 20.41 -0.99
N ASN A 214 12.88 19.88 -1.16
CA ASN A 214 11.69 20.68 -1.44
C ASN A 214 10.81 20.98 -0.21
N GLY A 215 11.27 20.65 1.01
CA GLY A 215 10.64 21.05 2.27
C GLY A 215 9.26 20.44 2.54
N ARG A 216 9.04 19.23 2.09
CA ARG A 216 7.79 18.47 2.32
C ARG A 216 8.00 17.35 3.32
#